data_2e9fed496670f00da97f3161058f0cd1
#
_entry.id   2e9fed496670f00da97f3161058f0cd1
#
_cell.length_a   1.000
_cell.length_b   1.000
_cell.length_c   1.000
_cell.angle_alpha   90.00
_cell.angle_beta   90.00
_cell.angle_gamma   90.00
#
_symmetry.space_group_name_H-M   'P 1'
#
loop_
_entity.id
_entity.type
_entity.pdbx_description
1 polymer ?
#
loop_
_entity_poly.entity_id
_entity_poly.type
_entity_poly.pdbx_seq_one_letter_code
_entity_poly.pdbx_strand_id
1 'polypeptide(L)'
;MRHTEAELAQVLHTGPFHLALRTALSVRGLPLQRVRHHLAHRGIKLGVTSLSYWQQGARRPQRPESLRAVKALEEVLALPPNSLLGLLDAEEPRPDTERPPARTYRSLVETSGVVERLLADMESPADGGLHTVGHQERVRVGPGRQMQQRASQHVVRAHRDGIDRYLAVYVGDPGCDPARVEVRARENCRTGRVRWDRETGVLVAELLFDTRLRAGDTYLFGYGFEDGTGGPCGEYMRGFTFGGGQYVLQVGFAEEALPVRCRSFAQASAGAPRGARAELTLTGRHRTV
;
A
#
# COMPACT_ATOMS: atom_id res chain seq x y z
N MET A 1 -3.77 -21.56 -11.79
CA MET A 1 -4.38 -21.59 -10.44
C MET A 1 -5.83 -21.14 -10.56
N ARG A 2 -6.78 -21.86 -9.98
CA ARG A 2 -8.19 -21.42 -9.94
C ARG A 2 -8.35 -20.55 -8.69
N HIS A 3 -8.71 -19.28 -8.88
CA HIS A 3 -9.05 -18.39 -7.77
C HIS A 3 -10.37 -18.83 -7.13
N THR A 4 -10.53 -18.57 -5.84
CA THR A 4 -11.72 -18.91 -5.07
C THR A 4 -12.71 -17.76 -5.00
N GLU A 5 -13.99 -18.04 -4.67
CA GLU A 5 -15.00 -16.99 -4.44
C GLU A 5 -14.62 -16.06 -3.28
N ALA A 6 -13.93 -16.57 -2.25
CA ALA A 6 -13.43 -15.77 -1.14
C ALA A 6 -12.34 -14.77 -1.58
N GLU A 7 -11.41 -15.21 -2.44
CA GLU A 7 -10.41 -14.31 -3.03
C GLU A 7 -11.05 -13.24 -3.92
N LEU A 8 -12.09 -13.64 -4.69
CA LEU A 8 -12.84 -12.69 -5.50
C LEU A 8 -13.53 -11.63 -4.65
N ALA A 9 -14.23 -12.02 -3.59
CA ALA A 9 -14.89 -11.10 -2.68
C ALA A 9 -13.88 -10.09 -2.06
N GLN A 10 -12.73 -10.57 -1.64
CA GLN A 10 -11.67 -9.74 -1.10
C GLN A 10 -11.14 -8.72 -2.12
N VAL A 11 -10.86 -9.18 -3.36
CA VAL A 11 -10.30 -8.31 -4.39
C VAL A 11 -11.32 -7.29 -4.91
N LEU A 12 -12.61 -7.64 -4.95
CA LEU A 12 -13.68 -6.70 -5.27
C LEU A 12 -13.87 -5.61 -4.22
N HIS A 13 -13.47 -5.87 -2.98
CA HIS A 13 -13.62 -4.90 -1.90
C HIS A 13 -12.41 -3.96 -1.76
N THR A 14 -11.20 -4.45 -2.07
CA THR A 14 -9.95 -3.75 -1.73
C THR A 14 -8.88 -3.78 -2.81
N GLY A 15 -9.08 -4.51 -3.91
CA GLY A 15 -8.09 -4.71 -4.96
C GLY A 15 -8.15 -3.63 -6.05
N PRO A 16 -7.08 -3.51 -6.86
CA PRO A 16 -7.14 -2.68 -8.05
C PRO A 16 -8.06 -3.31 -9.11
N PHE A 17 -8.72 -2.47 -9.91
CA PHE A 17 -9.68 -2.88 -10.94
C PHE A 17 -9.19 -4.04 -11.82
N HIS A 18 -7.96 -3.96 -12.33
CA HIS A 18 -7.42 -5.00 -13.23
C HIS A 18 -7.28 -6.36 -12.55
N LEU A 19 -6.95 -6.37 -11.26
CA LEU A 19 -6.84 -7.61 -10.48
C LEU A 19 -8.23 -8.18 -10.20
N ALA A 20 -9.19 -7.34 -9.82
CA ALA A 20 -10.58 -7.73 -9.61
C ALA A 20 -11.19 -8.34 -10.89
N LEU A 21 -10.99 -7.68 -12.03
CA LEU A 21 -11.45 -8.18 -13.32
C LEU A 21 -10.81 -9.53 -13.68
N ARG A 22 -9.51 -9.66 -13.52
CA ARG A 22 -8.77 -10.91 -13.80
C ARG A 22 -9.24 -12.06 -12.90
N THR A 23 -9.37 -11.79 -11.62
CA THR A 23 -9.85 -12.78 -10.63
C THR A 23 -11.28 -13.22 -10.95
N ALA A 24 -12.18 -12.28 -11.27
CA ALA A 24 -13.55 -12.58 -11.66
C ALA A 24 -13.63 -13.44 -12.92
N LEU A 25 -12.85 -13.12 -13.95
CA LEU A 25 -12.75 -13.93 -15.17
C LEU A 25 -12.27 -15.35 -14.88
N SER A 26 -11.27 -15.49 -14.01
CA SER A 26 -10.71 -16.79 -13.60
C SER A 26 -11.70 -17.64 -12.80
N VAL A 27 -12.38 -17.03 -11.82
CA VAL A 27 -13.40 -17.72 -10.99
C VAL A 27 -14.57 -18.19 -11.85
N ARG A 28 -15.04 -17.35 -12.76
CA ARG A 28 -16.14 -17.72 -13.68
C ARG A 28 -15.72 -18.63 -14.82
N GLY A 29 -14.42 -18.86 -15.03
CA GLY A 29 -13.90 -19.72 -16.11
C GLY A 29 -14.27 -19.22 -17.51
N LEU A 30 -14.48 -17.91 -17.69
CA LEU A 30 -14.92 -17.32 -18.95
C LEU A 30 -13.74 -16.81 -19.77
N PRO A 31 -13.44 -17.42 -20.94
CA PRO A 31 -12.45 -16.88 -21.86
C PRO A 31 -12.89 -15.51 -22.41
N LEU A 32 -11.95 -14.61 -22.66
CA LEU A 32 -12.21 -13.23 -23.11
C LEU A 32 -13.08 -13.17 -24.39
N GLN A 33 -12.97 -14.16 -25.27
CA GLN A 33 -13.79 -14.25 -26.46
C GLN A 33 -15.27 -14.47 -26.14
N ARG A 34 -15.57 -15.32 -25.15
CA ARG A 34 -16.93 -15.56 -24.69
C ARG A 34 -17.51 -14.34 -23.98
N VAL A 35 -16.71 -13.65 -23.18
CA VAL A 35 -17.09 -12.38 -22.54
C VAL A 35 -17.44 -11.33 -23.61
N ARG A 36 -16.59 -11.17 -24.62
CA ARG A 36 -16.88 -10.27 -25.76
C ARG A 36 -18.22 -10.61 -26.43
N HIS A 37 -18.51 -11.90 -26.66
CA HIS A 37 -19.77 -12.35 -27.26
C HIS A 37 -20.97 -11.95 -26.39
N HIS A 38 -20.90 -12.18 -25.07
CA HIS A 38 -21.95 -11.77 -24.12
C HIS A 38 -22.18 -10.26 -24.11
N LEU A 39 -21.11 -9.46 -24.20
CA LEU A 39 -21.20 -8.00 -24.29
C LEU A 39 -21.84 -7.55 -25.61
N ALA A 40 -21.47 -8.19 -26.72
CA ALA A 40 -22.03 -7.88 -28.01
C ALA A 40 -23.55 -8.13 -28.08
N HIS A 41 -24.05 -9.21 -27.45
CA HIS A 41 -25.48 -9.47 -27.29
C HIS A 41 -26.23 -8.40 -26.48
N ARG A 42 -25.52 -7.64 -25.67
CA ARG A 42 -26.03 -6.49 -24.90
C ARG A 42 -25.84 -5.14 -25.63
N GLY A 43 -25.46 -5.18 -26.90
CA GLY A 43 -25.22 -3.99 -27.71
C GLY A 43 -23.90 -3.27 -27.44
N ILE A 44 -22.98 -3.88 -26.66
CA ILE A 44 -21.71 -3.27 -26.27
C ILE A 44 -20.60 -3.78 -27.19
N LYS A 45 -20.00 -2.86 -27.95
CA LYS A 45 -18.87 -3.15 -28.84
C LYS A 45 -17.55 -2.97 -28.09
N LEU A 46 -16.99 -4.06 -27.56
CA LEU A 46 -15.68 -4.05 -26.91
C LEU A 46 -14.78 -5.12 -27.52
N GLY A 47 -13.54 -4.74 -27.88
CA GLY A 47 -12.54 -5.65 -28.44
C GLY A 47 -11.91 -6.55 -27.37
N VAL A 48 -11.54 -7.78 -27.76
CA VAL A 48 -10.77 -8.70 -26.87
C VAL A 48 -9.46 -8.08 -26.41
N THR A 49 -8.80 -7.31 -27.27
CA THR A 49 -7.57 -6.57 -26.95
C THR A 49 -7.80 -5.57 -25.81
N SER A 50 -8.92 -4.86 -25.81
CA SER A 50 -9.26 -3.92 -24.72
C SER A 50 -9.49 -4.65 -23.40
N LEU A 51 -10.23 -5.76 -23.41
CA LEU A 51 -10.42 -6.62 -22.25
C LEU A 51 -9.08 -7.17 -21.72
N SER A 52 -8.18 -7.58 -22.63
CA SER A 52 -6.86 -8.05 -22.29
C SER A 52 -6.01 -6.96 -21.62
N TYR A 53 -6.02 -5.74 -22.16
CA TYR A 53 -5.31 -4.61 -21.53
C TYR A 53 -5.90 -4.23 -20.17
N TRP A 54 -7.23 -4.30 -20.02
CA TRP A 54 -7.88 -4.01 -18.75
C TRP A 54 -7.51 -5.01 -17.64
N GLN A 55 -7.52 -6.33 -17.96
CA GLN A 55 -7.14 -7.36 -16.98
C GLN A 55 -5.63 -7.38 -16.65
N GLN A 56 -4.78 -6.83 -17.55
CA GLN A 56 -3.34 -6.70 -17.35
C GLN A 56 -2.95 -5.39 -16.64
N GLY A 57 -3.89 -4.44 -16.49
CA GLY A 57 -3.62 -3.12 -15.96
C GLY A 57 -2.89 -2.18 -16.94
N ALA A 58 -2.67 -2.63 -18.19
CA ALA A 58 -2.01 -1.83 -19.23
C ALA A 58 -2.84 -0.63 -19.70
N ARG A 59 -4.15 -0.72 -19.60
CA ARG A 59 -5.11 0.36 -19.88
C ARG A 59 -6.28 0.29 -18.91
N ARG A 60 -6.84 1.45 -18.61
CA ARG A 60 -7.98 1.60 -17.71
C ARG A 60 -9.21 2.09 -18.47
N PRO A 61 -10.42 1.59 -18.17
CA PRO A 61 -11.67 2.16 -18.71
C PRO A 61 -11.87 3.58 -18.14
N GLN A 62 -11.95 4.58 -19.00
CA GLN A 62 -12.15 5.99 -18.59
C GLN A 62 -13.28 6.66 -19.37
N ARG A 63 -13.55 6.21 -20.59
CA ARG A 63 -14.57 6.82 -21.46
C ARG A 63 -15.97 6.34 -21.04
N PRO A 64 -17.02 7.13 -21.21
CA PRO A 64 -18.39 6.74 -20.87
C PRO A 64 -18.82 5.40 -21.46
N GLU A 65 -18.40 5.11 -22.69
CA GLU A 65 -18.63 3.83 -23.37
C GLU A 65 -17.92 2.66 -22.69
N SER A 66 -16.70 2.90 -22.19
CA SER A 66 -15.92 1.90 -21.45
C SER A 66 -16.54 1.63 -20.08
N LEU A 67 -17.05 2.65 -19.39
CA LEU A 67 -17.74 2.49 -18.11
C LEU A 67 -19.06 1.72 -18.26
N ARG A 68 -19.81 1.97 -19.35
CA ARG A 68 -20.98 1.14 -19.71
C ARG A 68 -20.60 -0.32 -19.92
N ALA A 69 -19.45 -0.56 -20.58
CA ALA A 69 -18.94 -1.92 -20.77
C ALA A 69 -18.54 -2.58 -19.44
N VAL A 70 -17.97 -1.85 -18.48
CA VAL A 70 -17.65 -2.37 -17.14
C VAL A 70 -18.93 -2.75 -16.40
N LYS A 71 -19.98 -1.93 -16.45
CA LYS A 71 -21.28 -2.24 -15.85
C LYS A 71 -21.87 -3.54 -16.41
N ALA A 72 -21.80 -3.72 -17.72
CA ALA A 72 -22.25 -4.96 -18.35
C ALA A 72 -21.33 -6.16 -18.04
N LEU A 73 -20.05 -5.94 -17.80
CA LEU A 73 -19.12 -6.98 -17.32
C LEU A 73 -19.53 -7.50 -15.93
N GLU A 74 -19.96 -6.63 -15.03
CA GLU A 74 -20.46 -7.05 -13.71
C GLU A 74 -21.64 -8.02 -13.86
N GLU A 75 -22.59 -7.73 -14.75
CA GLU A 75 -23.70 -8.63 -15.03
C GLU A 75 -23.24 -9.96 -15.67
N VAL A 76 -22.36 -9.90 -16.68
CA VAL A 76 -21.84 -11.10 -17.38
C VAL A 76 -21.06 -12.00 -16.44
N LEU A 77 -20.34 -11.41 -15.48
CA LEU A 77 -19.53 -12.12 -14.50
C LEU A 77 -20.31 -12.44 -13.21
N ALA A 78 -21.60 -12.13 -13.15
CA ALA A 78 -22.46 -12.30 -11.98
C ALA A 78 -21.84 -11.70 -10.70
N LEU A 79 -21.34 -10.46 -10.81
CA LEU A 79 -20.76 -9.70 -9.71
C LEU A 79 -21.80 -8.79 -9.06
N PRO A 80 -21.61 -8.36 -7.81
CA PRO A 80 -22.45 -7.35 -7.20
C PRO A 80 -22.46 -6.05 -8.03
N PRO A 81 -23.59 -5.35 -8.15
CA PRO A 81 -23.65 -4.08 -8.88
C PRO A 81 -22.65 -3.07 -8.36
N ASN A 82 -21.99 -2.36 -9.25
CA ASN A 82 -20.97 -1.35 -8.96
C ASN A 82 -19.71 -1.88 -8.26
N SER A 83 -19.49 -3.18 -8.21
CA SER A 83 -18.30 -3.76 -7.57
C SER A 83 -17.01 -3.52 -8.37
N LEU A 84 -17.06 -3.56 -9.69
CA LEU A 84 -15.93 -3.17 -10.56
C LEU A 84 -15.93 -1.66 -10.85
N LEU A 85 -17.10 -1.05 -11.03
CA LEU A 85 -17.21 0.41 -11.22
C LEU A 85 -16.71 1.16 -9.98
N GLY A 86 -17.08 0.74 -8.78
CA GLY A 86 -16.61 1.34 -7.54
C GLY A 86 -15.08 1.33 -7.40
N LEU A 87 -14.41 0.31 -7.94
CA LEU A 87 -12.95 0.27 -8.00
C LEU A 87 -12.36 1.28 -9.01
N LEU A 88 -13.14 1.64 -10.04
CA LEU A 88 -12.77 2.71 -10.96
C LEU A 88 -13.06 4.09 -10.34
N ASP A 89 -14.19 4.26 -9.66
CA ASP A 89 -14.58 5.50 -8.99
C ASP A 89 -13.68 5.83 -7.79
N ALA A 90 -13.27 4.80 -7.04
CA ALA A 90 -12.32 4.94 -5.92
C ALA A 90 -10.93 5.40 -6.40
N GLU A 91 -10.65 5.27 -7.69
CA GLU A 91 -9.40 5.66 -8.33
C GLU A 91 -9.56 6.77 -9.39
N GLU A 92 -10.80 7.28 -9.68
CA GLU A 92 -10.98 8.35 -10.68
C GLU A 92 -10.83 9.76 -10.11
N PRO A 93 -10.24 10.67 -10.91
CA PRO A 93 -10.30 12.09 -10.63
C PRO A 93 -11.67 12.63 -11.05
N ARG A 94 -12.38 13.24 -10.11
CA ARG A 94 -13.47 14.16 -10.44
C ARG A 94 -12.89 15.34 -11.23
N PRO A 95 -13.51 15.76 -12.36
CA PRO A 95 -13.09 16.98 -13.01
C PRO A 95 -13.35 18.17 -12.07
N ASP A 96 -12.30 18.98 -11.84
CA ASP A 96 -12.30 20.26 -11.16
C ASP A 96 -12.63 20.32 -9.65
N THR A 97 -12.30 19.31 -8.88
CA THR A 97 -11.87 19.51 -7.51
C THR A 97 -10.56 18.76 -7.35
N GLU A 98 -9.53 19.44 -6.91
CA GLU A 98 -8.14 19.00 -6.78
C GLU A 98 -8.03 17.50 -6.48
N ARG A 99 -7.62 16.75 -7.52
CA ARG A 99 -7.24 15.36 -7.41
C ARG A 99 -6.11 15.27 -6.39
N PRO A 100 -6.24 14.50 -5.31
CA PRO A 100 -5.04 14.01 -4.70
C PRO A 100 -4.39 13.11 -5.75
N PRO A 101 -3.18 13.43 -6.26
CA PRO A 101 -2.45 12.56 -7.17
C PRO A 101 -2.39 11.18 -6.54
N ALA A 102 -2.38 10.11 -7.37
CA ALA A 102 -2.07 8.79 -6.90
C ALA A 102 -0.98 8.98 -5.85
N ARG A 103 -1.32 8.69 -4.56
CA ARG A 103 -0.55 9.18 -3.42
C ARG A 103 0.89 8.71 -3.58
N THR A 104 1.65 9.47 -4.34
CA THR A 104 3.09 9.35 -4.40
C THR A 104 3.59 9.72 -3.00
N TYR A 105 4.74 9.26 -2.62
CA TYR A 105 5.40 9.75 -1.41
C TYR A 105 5.34 11.28 -1.30
N ARG A 106 5.20 12.00 -2.42
CA ARG A 106 4.99 13.45 -2.50
C ARG A 106 3.82 13.99 -1.68
N SER A 107 2.75 13.25 -1.54
CA SER A 107 1.58 13.72 -0.80
C SER A 107 1.56 13.28 0.66
N LEU A 108 2.46 12.40 1.05
CA LEU A 108 2.45 11.76 2.36
C LEU A 108 3.48 12.34 3.34
N VAL A 109 4.53 12.99 2.83
CA VAL A 109 5.62 13.52 3.67
C VAL A 109 6.11 14.85 3.09
N GLU A 110 6.37 15.84 3.93
CA GLU A 110 6.97 17.13 3.51
C GLU A 110 8.36 16.95 2.84
N THR A 111 9.03 15.83 3.11
CA THR A 111 10.34 15.43 2.57
C THR A 111 10.29 14.64 1.26
N SER A 112 9.18 14.68 0.55
CA SER A 112 8.89 13.83 -0.62
C SER A 112 9.90 13.96 -1.77
N GLY A 113 10.41 15.15 -2.06
CA GLY A 113 11.43 15.35 -3.09
C GLY A 113 12.75 14.64 -2.76
N VAL A 114 13.09 14.51 -1.48
CA VAL A 114 14.25 13.76 -1.02
C VAL A 114 14.03 12.26 -1.18
N VAL A 115 12.88 11.76 -0.77
CA VAL A 115 12.52 10.35 -0.95
C VAL A 115 12.59 9.95 -2.44
N GLU A 116 12.05 10.78 -3.33
CA GLU A 116 12.10 10.51 -4.78
C GLU A 116 13.54 10.48 -5.33
N ARG A 117 14.41 11.39 -4.91
CA ARG A 117 15.84 11.36 -5.28
C ARG A 117 16.51 10.07 -4.82
N LEU A 118 16.31 9.70 -3.54
CA LEU A 118 16.91 8.49 -2.98
C LEU A 118 16.37 7.22 -3.67
N LEU A 119 15.10 7.21 -4.06
CA LEU A 119 14.50 6.11 -4.81
C LEU A 119 15.01 6.03 -6.25
N ALA A 120 15.21 7.18 -6.91
CA ALA A 120 15.78 7.23 -8.26
C ALA A 120 17.21 6.66 -8.30
N ASP A 121 18.02 6.94 -7.28
CA ASP A 121 19.38 6.41 -7.13
C ASP A 121 19.38 4.87 -6.93
N MET A 122 18.26 4.28 -6.61
CA MET A 122 18.11 2.83 -6.43
C MET A 122 17.59 2.10 -7.68
N GLU A 123 17.36 2.82 -8.79
CA GLU A 123 16.87 2.25 -10.05
C GLU A 123 15.60 1.40 -9.87
N SER A 124 14.74 1.79 -8.96
CA SER A 124 13.52 1.04 -8.65
C SER A 124 12.30 1.73 -9.21
N PRO A 125 11.38 0.97 -9.86
CA PRO A 125 10.13 1.54 -10.34
C PRO A 125 9.33 2.13 -9.17
N ALA A 126 8.78 3.32 -9.36
CA ALA A 126 8.05 4.08 -8.34
C ALA A 126 6.82 3.34 -7.76
N ASP A 127 6.25 2.40 -8.50
CA ASP A 127 5.08 1.61 -8.11
C ASP A 127 5.41 0.29 -7.40
N GLY A 128 6.70 -0.08 -7.33
CA GLY A 128 7.18 -1.32 -6.70
C GLY A 128 6.56 -2.62 -7.24
N GLY A 129 5.44 -2.55 -7.98
CA GLY A 129 4.70 -3.71 -8.48
C GLY A 129 4.08 -4.60 -7.40
N LEU A 130 3.96 -4.08 -6.18
CA LEU A 130 3.39 -4.75 -5.01
C LEU A 130 2.22 -3.96 -4.45
N HIS A 131 1.19 -4.63 -3.93
CA HIS A 131 0.25 -4.01 -3.01
C HIS A 131 0.26 -4.73 -1.66
N THR A 132 0.04 -3.97 -0.60
CA THR A 132 -0.02 -4.50 0.75
C THR A 132 -1.41 -5.08 1.03
N VAL A 133 -1.47 -6.36 1.36
CA VAL A 133 -2.68 -7.07 1.78
C VAL A 133 -2.85 -6.98 3.30
N GLY A 134 -1.74 -7.07 4.02
CA GLY A 134 -1.70 -6.92 5.47
C GLY A 134 -0.39 -6.30 5.93
N HIS A 135 -0.46 -5.44 6.94
CA HIS A 135 0.71 -4.82 7.52
C HIS A 135 0.54 -4.74 9.04
N GLN A 136 1.44 -5.38 9.74
CA GLN A 136 1.57 -5.26 11.19
C GLN A 136 2.83 -4.47 11.51
N GLU A 137 2.69 -3.46 12.36
CA GLU A 137 3.80 -2.59 12.74
C GLU A 137 3.86 -2.45 14.26
N ARG A 138 5.06 -2.56 14.80
CA ARG A 138 5.34 -2.36 16.21
C ARG A 138 6.35 -1.25 16.35
N VAL A 139 6.00 -0.23 17.10
CA VAL A 139 6.86 0.89 17.45
C VAL A 139 7.20 0.80 18.92
N ARG A 140 8.45 1.01 19.27
CA ARG A 140 8.94 1.11 20.66
C ARG A 140 9.43 2.53 20.91
N VAL A 141 8.86 3.17 21.90
CA VAL A 141 9.30 4.45 22.43
C VAL A 141 10.19 4.20 23.64
N GLY A 142 11.39 4.71 23.59
CA GLY A 142 12.41 4.55 24.62
C GLY A 142 12.23 5.51 25.80
N PRO A 143 13.08 5.40 26.84
CA PRO A 143 12.97 6.20 28.09
C PRO A 143 13.11 7.71 27.86
N GLY A 144 13.86 8.15 26.87
CA GLY A 144 13.96 9.55 26.44
C GLY A 144 12.81 10.02 25.54
N ARG A 145 11.72 9.22 25.41
CA ARG A 145 10.59 9.44 24.50
C ARG A 145 10.92 9.41 23.01
N GLN A 146 12.14 9.01 22.64
CA GLN A 146 12.54 8.81 21.25
C GLN A 146 11.92 7.52 20.68
N MET A 147 11.66 7.49 19.38
CA MET A 147 11.33 6.26 18.67
C MET A 147 12.59 5.39 18.58
N GLN A 148 12.70 4.39 19.44
CA GLN A 148 13.86 3.53 19.53
C GLN A 148 13.89 2.43 18.48
N GLN A 149 12.71 1.91 18.14
CA GLN A 149 12.58 0.79 17.20
C GLN A 149 11.24 0.85 16.47
N ARG A 150 11.29 0.51 15.19
CA ARG A 150 10.11 0.19 14.38
C ARG A 150 10.31 -1.18 13.73
N ALA A 151 9.43 -2.12 14.00
CA ALA A 151 9.40 -3.43 13.35
C ALA A 151 8.14 -3.57 12.52
N SER A 152 8.30 -3.95 11.26
CA SER A 152 7.23 -4.08 10.28
C SER A 152 7.18 -5.48 9.70
N GLN A 153 6.00 -6.07 9.62
CA GLN A 153 5.72 -7.31 8.93
C GLN A 153 4.66 -7.05 7.87
N HIS A 154 4.94 -7.42 6.64
CA HIS A 154 4.10 -7.18 5.49
C HIS A 154 3.65 -8.48 4.84
N VAL A 155 2.38 -8.56 4.50
CA VAL A 155 1.84 -9.49 3.52
C VAL A 155 1.56 -8.68 2.26
N VAL A 156 2.27 -8.98 1.19
CA VAL A 156 2.15 -8.27 -0.09
C VAL A 156 1.73 -9.22 -1.21
N ARG A 157 1.13 -8.65 -2.25
CA ARG A 157 0.81 -9.38 -3.47
C ARG A 157 1.46 -8.71 -4.68
N ALA A 158 2.12 -9.51 -5.52
CA ALA A 158 2.78 -9.03 -6.72
C ALA A 158 1.77 -8.85 -7.88
N HIS A 159 1.92 -7.74 -8.63
CA HIS A 159 1.09 -7.43 -9.80
C HIS A 159 1.76 -7.79 -11.12
N ARG A 160 3.05 -8.04 -11.11
CA ARG A 160 3.87 -8.38 -12.26
C ARG A 160 4.90 -9.44 -11.90
N ASP A 161 5.47 -10.08 -12.91
CA ASP A 161 6.56 -11.04 -12.74
C ASP A 161 7.88 -10.34 -12.40
N GLY A 162 8.77 -11.06 -11.72
CA GLY A 162 10.14 -10.65 -11.50
C GLY A 162 10.37 -9.70 -10.32
N ILE A 163 9.38 -9.50 -9.46
CA ILE A 163 9.55 -8.69 -8.24
C ILE A 163 10.44 -9.44 -7.25
N ASP A 164 11.55 -8.83 -6.89
CA ASP A 164 12.57 -9.40 -6.01
C ASP A 164 12.94 -8.53 -4.81
N ARG A 165 12.24 -7.40 -4.62
CA ARG A 165 12.56 -6.45 -3.54
C ARG A 165 11.40 -5.56 -3.13
N TYR A 166 11.57 -4.96 -1.96
CA TYR A 166 10.75 -3.89 -1.43
C TYR A 166 11.64 -2.71 -1.01
N LEU A 167 11.17 -1.48 -1.19
CA LEU A 167 11.86 -0.28 -0.72
C LEU A 167 11.20 0.23 0.54
N ALA A 168 11.91 0.12 1.65
CA ALA A 168 11.46 0.61 2.94
C ALA A 168 11.96 2.05 3.15
N VAL A 169 11.03 2.94 3.50
CA VAL A 169 11.33 4.34 3.81
C VAL A 169 11.23 4.56 5.31
N TYR A 170 12.21 5.21 5.85
CA TYR A 170 12.27 5.70 7.23
C TYR A 170 12.43 7.22 7.22
N VAL A 171 11.64 7.89 8.02
CA VAL A 171 11.77 9.32 8.30
C VAL A 171 11.96 9.43 9.79
N GLY A 172 13.13 9.91 10.21
CA GLY A 172 13.48 10.07 11.61
C GLY A 172 12.82 11.30 12.24
N ASP A 173 12.67 11.26 13.54
CA ASP A 173 12.25 12.40 14.34
C ASP A 173 13.33 13.51 14.33
N PRO A 174 13.00 14.77 14.68
CA PRO A 174 13.98 15.84 14.77
C PRO A 174 15.20 15.44 15.58
N GLY A 175 16.38 15.66 15.03
CA GLY A 175 17.67 15.27 15.64
C GLY A 175 18.16 13.87 15.24
N CYS A 176 17.39 13.12 14.44
CA CYS A 176 17.82 11.83 13.91
C CYS A 176 19.07 11.98 13.03
N ASP A 177 20.08 11.13 13.27
CA ASP A 177 21.17 10.90 12.32
C ASP A 177 20.89 9.62 11.51
N PRO A 178 20.39 9.74 10.29
CA PRO A 178 19.98 8.57 9.49
C PRO A 178 21.15 7.65 9.13
N ALA A 179 22.40 8.12 9.22
CA ALA A 179 23.58 7.29 9.01
C ALA A 179 23.82 6.31 10.18
N ARG A 180 23.21 6.55 11.34
CA ARG A 180 23.26 5.71 12.53
C ARG A 180 22.03 4.85 12.74
N VAL A 181 21.02 5.00 11.89
CA VAL A 181 19.82 4.14 11.90
C VAL A 181 20.20 2.77 11.35
N GLU A 182 19.99 1.74 12.14
CA GLU A 182 20.27 0.38 11.73
C GLU A 182 19.05 -0.25 11.05
N VAL A 183 19.26 -0.80 9.84
CA VAL A 183 18.24 -1.52 9.09
C VAL A 183 18.39 -3.01 9.35
N ARG A 184 17.38 -3.64 9.93
CA ARG A 184 17.38 -5.07 10.23
C ARG A 184 16.36 -5.82 9.39
N ALA A 185 16.84 -6.62 8.46
CA ALA A 185 16.03 -7.65 7.82
C ALA A 185 15.70 -8.76 8.84
N ARG A 186 14.47 -9.27 8.81
CA ARG A 186 14.00 -10.29 9.78
C ARG A 186 13.50 -11.55 9.09
N GLU A 187 12.39 -11.49 8.38
CA GLU A 187 11.75 -12.65 7.75
C GLU A 187 11.78 -12.52 6.24
N ASN A 188 12.18 -13.57 5.55
CA ASN A 188 12.09 -13.73 4.09
C ASN A 188 12.67 -12.55 3.28
N CYS A 189 13.64 -11.85 3.83
CA CYS A 189 14.37 -10.80 3.13
C CYS A 189 15.76 -10.59 3.72
N ARG A 190 16.60 -9.89 2.98
CA ARG A 190 17.91 -9.40 3.42
C ARG A 190 18.07 -7.93 3.06
N THR A 191 18.83 -7.21 3.85
CA THR A 191 19.13 -5.80 3.58
C THR A 191 20.05 -5.70 2.36
N GLY A 192 19.65 -4.89 1.40
CA GLY A 192 20.43 -4.51 0.23
C GLY A 192 21.09 -3.15 0.40
N ARG A 193 21.02 -2.32 -0.66
CA ARG A 193 21.54 -0.96 -0.61
C ARG A 193 20.75 -0.10 0.37
N VAL A 194 21.46 0.80 1.08
CA VAL A 194 20.85 1.80 1.96
C VAL A 194 21.33 3.17 1.51
N ARG A 195 20.42 4.14 1.45
CA ARG A 195 20.70 5.53 1.11
C ARG A 195 20.02 6.43 2.12
N TRP A 196 20.63 7.55 2.45
CA TRP A 196 20.07 8.50 3.40
C TRP A 196 20.41 9.93 3.03
N ASP A 197 19.60 10.83 3.55
CA ASP A 197 19.79 12.26 3.50
C ASP A 197 19.83 12.81 4.95
N ARG A 198 20.94 13.41 5.34
CA ARG A 198 21.14 13.87 6.72
C ARG A 198 20.35 15.10 7.07
N GLU A 199 20.09 15.96 6.10
CA GLU A 199 19.37 17.22 6.33
C GLU A 199 17.92 16.98 6.70
N THR A 200 17.31 16.01 6.06
CA THR A 200 15.89 15.68 6.24
C THR A 200 15.64 14.48 7.16
N GLY A 201 16.67 13.77 7.59
CA GLY A 201 16.53 12.56 8.41
C GLY A 201 15.90 11.37 7.67
N VAL A 202 15.92 11.38 6.33
CA VAL A 202 15.32 10.33 5.52
C VAL A 202 16.33 9.24 5.21
N LEU A 203 15.89 7.98 5.32
CA LEU A 203 16.62 6.81 4.91
C LEU A 203 15.73 5.92 4.03
N VAL A 204 16.29 5.38 2.96
CA VAL A 204 15.66 4.37 2.10
C VAL A 204 16.54 3.12 2.07
N ALA A 205 15.93 1.97 2.32
CA ALA A 205 16.60 0.68 2.33
C ALA A 205 15.95 -0.30 1.35
N GLU A 206 16.76 -1.00 0.57
CA GLU A 206 16.32 -2.17 -0.18
C GLU A 206 16.19 -3.37 0.76
N LEU A 207 15.07 -4.04 0.66
CA LEU A 207 14.84 -5.35 1.26
C LEU A 207 14.71 -6.34 0.11
N LEU A 208 15.75 -7.11 -0.12
CA LEU A 208 15.84 -8.09 -1.20
C LEU A 208 15.15 -9.38 -0.75
N PHE A 209 14.23 -9.87 -1.56
CA PHE A 209 13.52 -11.13 -1.29
C PHE A 209 14.41 -12.33 -1.63
N ASP A 210 14.16 -13.45 -0.98
CA ASP A 210 14.88 -14.70 -1.24
C ASP A 210 14.40 -15.39 -2.53
N THR A 211 13.36 -14.84 -3.17
CA THR A 211 12.76 -15.36 -4.40
C THR A 211 12.31 -14.22 -5.32
N ARG A 212 12.08 -14.55 -6.58
CA ARG A 212 11.42 -13.66 -7.54
C ARG A 212 9.95 -14.00 -7.63
N LEU A 213 9.10 -13.04 -7.26
CA LEU A 213 7.66 -13.20 -7.27
C LEU A 213 7.11 -13.11 -8.70
N ARG A 214 6.08 -13.91 -8.95
CA ARG A 214 5.26 -13.85 -10.17
C ARG A 214 3.99 -13.05 -9.91
N ALA A 215 3.39 -12.52 -10.95
CA ALA A 215 2.10 -11.86 -10.86
C ALA A 215 1.06 -12.75 -10.17
N GLY A 216 0.46 -12.25 -9.09
CA GLY A 216 -0.50 -12.97 -8.26
C GLY A 216 0.09 -13.68 -7.04
N ASP A 217 1.41 -13.81 -6.93
CA ASP A 217 2.04 -14.40 -5.75
C ASP A 217 1.81 -13.53 -4.52
N THR A 218 1.57 -14.18 -3.39
CA THR A 218 1.51 -13.54 -2.08
C THR A 218 2.79 -13.85 -1.32
N TYR A 219 3.37 -12.84 -0.70
CA TYR A 219 4.64 -12.97 -0.01
C TYR A 219 4.60 -12.25 1.34
N LEU A 220 5.19 -12.90 2.34
CA LEU A 220 5.33 -12.35 3.68
C LEU A 220 6.81 -12.03 3.92
N PHE A 221 7.10 -10.83 4.40
CA PHE A 221 8.43 -10.45 4.82
C PHE A 221 8.40 -9.50 6.03
N GLY A 222 9.52 -9.46 6.76
CA GLY A 222 9.64 -8.63 7.95
C GLY A 222 10.97 -7.90 8.02
N TYR A 223 10.95 -6.67 8.52
CA TYR A 223 12.14 -5.85 8.74
C TYR A 223 11.95 -4.88 9.90
N GLY A 224 12.99 -4.18 10.26
CA GLY A 224 12.92 -3.13 11.28
C GLY A 224 13.96 -2.04 11.08
N PHE A 225 13.72 -0.92 11.76
CA PHE A 225 14.68 0.15 11.94
C PHE A 225 14.94 0.33 13.43
N GLU A 226 16.20 0.48 13.79
CA GLU A 226 16.61 0.81 15.15
C GLU A 226 17.27 2.20 15.11
N ASP A 227 16.68 3.15 15.83
CA ASP A 227 17.13 4.53 15.91
C ASP A 227 17.21 4.95 17.38
N GLY A 228 18.40 5.27 17.83
CA GLY A 228 18.63 5.80 19.17
C GLY A 228 19.02 7.29 19.15
N THR A 229 18.97 7.94 18.00
CA THR A 229 19.50 9.30 17.78
C THR A 229 18.42 10.36 17.70
N GLY A 230 17.17 9.98 17.42
CA GLY A 230 16.05 10.91 17.32
C GLY A 230 15.70 11.58 18.65
N GLY A 231 15.14 12.77 18.57
CA GLY A 231 14.55 13.48 19.70
C GLY A 231 13.22 12.85 20.18
N PRO A 232 12.53 13.48 21.12
CA PRO A 232 11.26 12.97 21.64
C PRO A 232 10.21 12.83 20.54
N CYS A 233 9.66 11.63 20.38
CA CYS A 233 8.59 11.28 19.43
C CYS A 233 7.23 11.55 20.08
N GLY A 234 6.56 12.60 19.67
CA GLY A 234 5.21 12.95 20.14
C GLY A 234 4.09 12.42 19.24
N GLU A 235 4.42 11.99 18.05
CA GLU A 235 3.47 11.54 17.03
C GLU A 235 4.10 10.50 16.11
N TYR A 236 3.37 9.45 15.81
CA TYR A 236 3.77 8.47 14.80
C TYR A 236 2.79 8.52 13.63
N MET A 237 3.30 8.68 12.43
CA MET A 237 2.51 8.78 11.21
C MET A 237 2.86 7.69 10.20
N ARG A 238 1.84 7.05 9.64
CA ARG A 238 2.01 6.10 8.55
C ARG A 238 1.19 6.50 7.34
N GLY A 239 1.86 6.65 6.22
CA GLY A 239 1.21 6.89 4.92
C GLY A 239 0.90 5.59 4.19
N PHE A 240 -0.24 5.56 3.49
CA PHE A 240 -0.66 4.46 2.65
C PHE A 240 -0.87 4.98 1.24
N THR A 241 -0.16 4.40 0.28
CA THR A 241 -0.26 4.76 -1.15
C THR A 241 -1.48 4.15 -1.82
N PHE A 242 -2.00 3.04 -1.27
CA PHE A 242 -3.17 2.35 -1.77
C PHE A 242 -4.20 2.19 -0.65
N GLY A 243 -5.47 2.37 -0.98
CA GLY A 243 -6.57 1.97 -0.13
C GLY A 243 -6.72 0.45 -0.17
N GLY A 244 -6.98 -0.16 0.97
CA GLY A 244 -7.17 -1.59 1.11
C GLY A 244 -6.03 -2.30 1.84
N GLY A 245 -6.36 -3.43 2.41
CA GLY A 245 -5.48 -4.16 3.31
C GLY A 245 -5.73 -3.85 4.78
N GLN A 246 -5.31 -4.76 5.62
CA GLN A 246 -5.40 -4.62 7.06
C GLN A 246 -4.13 -4.00 7.62
N TYR A 247 -4.25 -2.95 8.42
CA TYR A 247 -3.14 -2.36 9.14
C TYR A 247 -3.35 -2.46 10.64
N VAL A 248 -2.34 -2.97 11.34
CA VAL A 248 -2.31 -3.06 12.81
C VAL A 248 -1.07 -2.34 13.29
N LEU A 249 -1.25 -1.28 14.08
CA LEU A 249 -0.19 -0.58 14.76
C LEU A 249 -0.23 -0.89 16.25
N GLN A 250 0.92 -1.24 16.80
CA GLN A 250 1.14 -1.40 18.23
C GLN A 250 2.28 -0.49 18.67
N VAL A 251 2.02 0.41 19.62
CA VAL A 251 3.05 1.28 20.20
C VAL A 251 3.30 0.88 21.63
N GLY A 252 4.53 0.50 21.93
CA GLY A 252 5.01 0.17 23.26
C GLY A 252 5.87 1.30 23.83
N PHE A 253 5.71 1.60 25.10
CA PHE A 253 6.43 2.67 25.80
C PHE A 253 7.35 2.08 26.88
N ALA A 254 8.52 2.68 27.04
CA ALA A 254 9.32 2.46 28.23
C ALA A 254 8.57 2.98 29.47
N GLU A 255 8.89 2.44 30.62
CA GLU A 255 8.20 2.78 31.89
C GLU A 255 8.33 4.27 32.24
N GLU A 256 9.51 4.81 31.96
CA GLU A 256 9.85 6.21 32.18
C GLU A 256 9.21 7.18 31.16
N ALA A 257 8.66 6.64 30.07
CA ALA A 257 8.11 7.41 28.96
C ALA A 257 6.61 7.17 28.75
N LEU A 258 5.88 6.72 29.77
CA LEU A 258 4.45 6.48 29.67
C LEU A 258 3.71 7.77 29.29
N PRO A 259 2.88 7.75 28.24
CA PRO A 259 2.11 8.91 27.83
C PRO A 259 0.92 9.14 28.78
N VAL A 260 0.58 10.38 29.03
CA VAL A 260 -0.63 10.76 29.78
C VAL A 260 -1.89 10.47 28.96
N ARG A 261 -1.77 10.55 27.61
CA ARG A 261 -2.89 10.37 26.70
C ARG A 261 -2.40 9.91 25.33
N CYS A 262 -3.09 8.93 24.74
CA CYS A 262 -2.89 8.48 23.37
C CYS A 262 -4.12 8.75 22.52
N ARG A 263 -3.93 9.16 21.28
CA ARG A 263 -5.00 9.41 20.32
C ARG A 263 -4.62 8.93 18.94
N SER A 264 -5.59 8.39 18.22
CA SER A 264 -5.48 8.12 16.79
C SER A 264 -6.28 9.11 15.96
N PHE A 265 -5.82 9.40 14.75
CA PHE A 265 -6.54 10.21 13.79
C PHE A 265 -6.13 9.78 12.37
N ALA A 266 -6.95 10.16 11.40
CA ALA A 266 -6.65 9.98 9.99
C ALA A 266 -6.55 11.34 9.30
N GLN A 267 -5.69 11.41 8.29
CA GLN A 267 -5.47 12.57 7.43
C GLN A 267 -5.53 12.15 5.97
N ALA A 268 -6.10 12.98 5.10
CA ALA A 268 -6.15 12.69 3.66
C ALA A 268 -4.77 12.80 3.00
N SER A 269 -3.90 13.71 3.48
CA SER A 269 -2.52 13.91 3.02
C SER A 269 -1.72 14.61 4.11
N ALA A 270 -0.40 14.69 3.96
CA ALA A 270 0.44 15.53 4.81
C ALA A 270 -0.04 17.00 4.72
N GLY A 271 -0.20 17.64 5.88
CA GLY A 271 -0.72 19.02 5.96
C GLY A 271 -2.25 19.16 5.85
N ALA A 272 -3.01 18.12 5.47
CA ALA A 272 -4.46 18.16 5.51
C ALA A 272 -5.00 18.25 6.95
N PRO A 273 -6.22 18.78 7.16
CA PRO A 273 -6.85 18.77 8.46
C PRO A 273 -6.95 17.36 9.02
N ARG A 274 -6.67 17.21 10.31
CA ARG A 274 -6.84 15.94 11.03
C ARG A 274 -8.33 15.64 11.16
N GLY A 275 -8.72 14.42 10.75
CA GLY A 275 -10.08 13.93 10.91
C GLY A 275 -10.47 13.68 12.37
N ALA A 276 -11.56 12.98 12.58
CA ALA A 276 -12.04 12.61 13.92
C ALA A 276 -10.92 11.92 14.71
N ARG A 277 -10.78 12.31 15.98
CA ARG A 277 -9.81 11.72 16.92
C ARG A 277 -10.48 10.68 17.77
N ALA A 278 -9.88 9.50 17.87
CA ALA A 278 -10.27 8.48 18.82
C ALA A 278 -9.25 8.41 19.95
N GLU A 279 -9.72 8.33 21.18
CA GLU A 279 -8.85 8.11 22.35
C GLU A 279 -8.52 6.62 22.46
N LEU A 280 -7.26 6.32 22.73
CA LEU A 280 -6.75 4.96 22.85
C LEU A 280 -6.38 4.67 24.31
N THR A 281 -6.74 3.48 24.76
CA THR A 281 -6.43 3.01 26.12
C THR A 281 -5.15 2.19 26.10
N LEU A 282 -4.24 2.46 27.03
CA LEU A 282 -3.05 1.66 27.25
C LEU A 282 -3.43 0.26 27.77
N THR A 283 -2.84 -0.77 27.19
CA THR A 283 -2.99 -2.19 27.56
C THR A 283 -1.65 -2.79 27.96
N GLY A 284 -1.61 -4.11 28.24
CA GLY A 284 -0.34 -4.78 28.53
C GLY A 284 0.41 -4.20 29.72
N ARG A 285 -0.25 -4.08 30.86
CA ARG A 285 0.26 -3.37 32.07
C ARG A 285 0.40 -1.87 31.84
N HIS A 286 -0.50 -1.29 31.04
CA HIS A 286 -0.54 0.14 30.72
C HIS A 286 0.68 0.68 29.95
N ARG A 287 1.40 -0.17 29.21
CA ARG A 287 2.60 0.20 28.44
C ARG A 287 2.44 0.14 26.93
N THR A 288 1.30 -0.33 26.45
CA THR A 288 1.06 -0.54 25.00
C THR A 288 -0.30 -0.03 24.57
N VAL A 289 -0.35 0.56 23.40
CA VAL A 289 -1.55 1.02 22.71
C VAL A 289 -1.51 0.63 21.23
#